data_272a950ca576f2e376bb731a266c65e2
#
_entry.id   272a950ca576f2e376bb731a266c65e2
#
_cell.length_a   1.000
_cell.length_b   1.000
_cell.length_c   1.000
_cell.angle_alpha   90.00
_cell.angle_beta   90.00
_cell.angle_gamma   90.00
#
_symmetry.space_group_name_H-M   'P 1'
#
loop_
_entity.id
_entity.type
_entity.pdbx_description
1 polymer ?
#
loop_
_entity_poly.entity_id
_entity_poly.type
_entity_poly.pdbx_seq_one_letter_code
_entity_poly.pdbx_strand_id
1 'polypeptide(L)'
;NQIGQISKVLFETFDEEKYMCFRKELAIGSEDGIENKKVSQLSDGNRTKLMLAGVLARETEMLVLDEPASPLDPVMREKLCALICDYLNEKEGERTVLFSTHNIADMERITDYVIIMAKGKILAQGFVEELKEKYRVIRGEKKDAEQIKPWLLTMTENSYGFEGLCEVEKIDHIEPFEVAEEIPDLSKLCVE
;
A
#
# COMPACT_ATOMS: atom_id res chain seq x y z
N ASN A 1 7.31 -6.82 -29.62
CA ASN A 1 6.94 -6.93 -28.21
C ASN A 1 6.83 -8.42 -27.81
N GLN A 2 7.98 -9.03 -27.48
CA GLN A 2 8.07 -10.47 -27.20
C GLN A 2 7.20 -10.89 -25.99
N ILE A 3 7.08 -10.03 -24.95
CA ILE A 3 6.29 -10.36 -23.74
C ILE A 3 4.80 -10.52 -24.09
N GLY A 4 4.20 -9.57 -24.81
CA GLY A 4 2.81 -9.70 -25.23
C GLY A 4 2.54 -10.94 -26.08
N GLN A 5 3.45 -11.28 -26.99
CA GLN A 5 3.34 -12.49 -27.79
C GLN A 5 3.45 -13.77 -26.96
N ILE A 6 4.38 -13.81 -26.00
CA ILE A 6 4.53 -14.94 -25.09
C ILE A 6 3.31 -15.06 -24.18
N SER A 7 2.84 -13.93 -23.61
CA SER A 7 1.65 -13.92 -22.74
C SER A 7 0.40 -14.42 -23.48
N LYS A 8 0.22 -14.03 -24.73
CA LYS A 8 -0.90 -14.51 -25.57
C LYS A 8 -0.88 -16.01 -25.83
N VAL A 9 0.31 -16.60 -25.89
CA VAL A 9 0.47 -18.06 -26.06
C VAL A 9 0.26 -18.82 -24.75
N LEU A 10 0.71 -18.23 -23.63
CA LEU A 10 0.69 -18.88 -22.32
C LEU A 10 -0.63 -18.73 -21.58
N PHE A 11 -1.39 -17.68 -21.86
CA PHE A 11 -2.60 -17.34 -21.10
C PHE A 11 -3.77 -17.11 -22.04
N GLU A 12 -4.75 -18.01 -22.01
CA GLU A 12 -5.95 -17.95 -22.85
C GLU A 12 -6.77 -16.67 -22.62
N THR A 13 -6.72 -16.12 -21.39
CA THR A 13 -7.45 -14.91 -20.97
C THR A 13 -6.66 -13.63 -21.19
N PHE A 14 -5.53 -13.67 -21.91
CA PHE A 14 -4.70 -12.48 -22.16
C PHE A 14 -5.30 -11.60 -23.25
N ASP A 15 -5.63 -10.36 -22.89
CA ASP A 15 -6.13 -9.32 -23.79
C ASP A 15 -4.98 -8.44 -24.28
N GLU A 16 -4.67 -8.54 -25.57
CA GLU A 16 -3.58 -7.79 -26.21
C GLU A 16 -3.90 -6.28 -26.30
N GLU A 17 -5.16 -5.90 -26.46
CA GLU A 17 -5.57 -4.50 -26.53
C GLU A 17 -5.45 -3.83 -25.15
N LYS A 18 -5.92 -4.50 -24.08
CA LYS A 18 -5.71 -4.06 -22.70
C LYS A 18 -4.22 -3.94 -22.38
N TYR A 19 -3.42 -4.92 -22.78
CA TYR A 19 -1.97 -4.87 -22.56
C TYR A 19 -1.31 -3.65 -23.21
N MET A 20 -1.68 -3.32 -24.42
CA MET A 20 -1.16 -2.14 -25.12
C MET A 20 -1.65 -0.84 -24.46
N CYS A 21 -2.87 -0.82 -23.95
CA CYS A 21 -3.41 0.29 -23.19
C CYS A 21 -2.61 0.50 -21.88
N PHE A 22 -2.44 -0.54 -21.07
CA PHE A 22 -1.68 -0.45 -19.81
C PHE A 22 -0.22 -0.08 -20.03
N ARG A 23 0.42 -0.57 -21.09
CA ARG A 23 1.78 -0.12 -21.45
C ARG A 23 1.84 1.38 -21.67
N LYS A 24 0.87 1.94 -22.36
CA LYS A 24 0.79 3.39 -22.61
C LYS A 24 0.52 4.15 -21.31
N GLU A 25 -0.40 3.66 -20.50
CA GLU A 25 -0.74 4.28 -19.22
C GLU A 25 0.41 4.28 -18.22
N LEU A 26 1.19 3.21 -18.17
CA LEU A 26 2.37 3.08 -17.34
C LEU A 26 3.62 3.75 -17.96
N ALA A 27 3.43 4.55 -19.01
CA ALA A 27 4.51 5.25 -19.71
C ALA A 27 5.64 4.31 -20.19
N ILE A 28 5.28 3.12 -20.66
CA ILE A 28 6.23 2.17 -21.29
C ILE A 28 6.21 2.46 -22.78
N GLY A 29 6.94 3.45 -23.21
CA GLY A 29 6.89 3.93 -24.60
C GLY A 29 8.20 3.79 -25.38
N SER A 30 8.11 4.17 -26.66
CA SER A 30 9.22 4.22 -27.60
C SER A 30 10.26 5.30 -27.29
N GLU A 31 9.90 6.32 -26.52
CA GLU A 31 10.79 7.44 -26.17
C GLU A 31 12.03 6.99 -25.37
N ASP A 32 11.89 5.96 -24.54
CA ASP A 32 13.01 5.40 -23.77
C ASP A 32 13.80 4.30 -24.51
N GLY A 33 13.45 4.00 -25.75
CA GLY A 33 14.05 2.90 -26.51
C GLY A 33 13.82 1.51 -25.88
N ILE A 34 12.86 1.39 -24.98
CA ILE A 34 12.54 0.17 -24.21
C ILE A 34 12.09 -0.97 -25.13
N GLU A 35 11.44 -0.65 -26.25
CA GLU A 35 10.90 -1.66 -27.18
C GLU A 35 11.97 -2.58 -27.77
N ASN A 36 13.19 -2.10 -27.89
CA ASN A 36 14.32 -2.83 -28.46
C ASN A 36 15.25 -3.44 -27.40
N LYS A 37 15.00 -3.18 -26.10
CA LYS A 37 15.80 -3.73 -25.02
C LYS A 37 15.30 -5.09 -24.57
N LYS A 38 16.24 -5.95 -24.15
CA LYS A 38 15.88 -7.18 -23.43
C LYS A 38 15.37 -6.80 -22.03
N VAL A 39 14.47 -7.60 -21.47
CA VAL A 39 13.93 -7.38 -20.11
C VAL A 39 15.04 -7.25 -19.06
N SER A 40 16.13 -8.00 -19.23
CA SER A 40 17.31 -7.93 -18.34
C SER A 40 18.08 -6.60 -18.39
N GLN A 41 17.82 -5.78 -19.39
CA GLN A 41 18.46 -4.46 -19.58
C GLN A 41 17.56 -3.30 -19.11
N LEU A 42 16.34 -3.60 -18.67
CA LEU A 42 15.42 -2.61 -18.14
C LEU A 42 15.78 -2.28 -16.69
N SER A 43 15.50 -1.04 -16.27
CA SER A 43 15.49 -0.69 -14.85
C SER A 43 14.42 -1.48 -14.11
N ASP A 44 14.56 -1.62 -12.79
CA ASP A 44 13.59 -2.35 -11.98
C ASP A 44 12.19 -1.73 -12.08
N GLY A 45 12.07 -0.40 -12.09
CA GLY A 45 10.82 0.31 -12.31
C GLY A 45 10.18 -0.03 -13.66
N ASN A 46 10.94 -0.02 -14.75
CA ASN A 46 10.42 -0.36 -16.09
C ASN A 46 10.08 -1.84 -16.21
N ARG A 47 10.81 -2.71 -15.53
CA ARG A 47 10.51 -4.15 -15.45
C ARG A 47 9.19 -4.38 -14.73
N THR A 48 9.00 -3.72 -13.58
CA THR A 48 7.76 -3.78 -12.80
C THR A 48 6.56 -3.25 -13.59
N LYS A 49 6.68 -2.09 -14.23
CA LYS A 49 5.63 -1.55 -15.11
C LYS A 49 5.23 -2.55 -16.21
N LEU A 50 6.21 -3.18 -16.83
CA LEU A 50 5.97 -4.16 -17.89
C LEU A 50 5.28 -5.43 -17.37
N MET A 51 5.65 -5.91 -16.19
CA MET A 51 5.00 -7.03 -15.52
C MET A 51 3.56 -6.67 -15.12
N LEU A 52 3.34 -5.50 -14.53
CA LEU A 52 2.00 -5.01 -14.18
C LEU A 52 1.08 -4.92 -15.40
N ALA A 53 1.55 -4.34 -16.52
CA ALA A 53 0.78 -4.32 -17.75
C ALA A 53 0.38 -5.73 -18.21
N GLY A 54 1.31 -6.69 -18.09
CA GLY A 54 1.05 -8.08 -18.47
C GLY A 54 0.08 -8.82 -17.57
N VAL A 55 0.11 -8.53 -16.27
CA VAL A 55 -0.76 -9.18 -15.27
C VAL A 55 -2.18 -8.58 -15.33
N LEU A 56 -2.28 -7.24 -15.40
CA LEU A 56 -3.57 -6.54 -15.50
C LEU A 56 -4.32 -6.80 -16.82
N ALA A 57 -3.60 -7.13 -17.89
CA ALA A 57 -4.19 -7.49 -19.17
C ALA A 57 -4.79 -8.91 -19.19
N ARG A 58 -4.75 -9.64 -18.07
CA ARG A 58 -5.34 -10.97 -17.95
C ARG A 58 -6.68 -10.86 -17.23
N GLU A 59 -7.68 -11.52 -17.75
CA GLU A 59 -8.97 -11.62 -17.08
C GLU A 59 -8.92 -12.67 -15.95
N THR A 60 -8.44 -12.24 -14.79
CA THR A 60 -8.39 -13.08 -13.58
C THR A 60 -9.34 -12.55 -12.52
N GLU A 61 -9.78 -13.42 -11.62
CA GLU A 61 -10.62 -13.06 -10.47
C GLU A 61 -9.77 -12.53 -9.32
N MET A 62 -8.49 -12.91 -9.27
CA MET A 62 -7.56 -12.52 -8.21
C MET A 62 -6.20 -12.13 -8.78
N LEU A 63 -5.65 -11.03 -8.26
CA LEU A 63 -4.25 -10.63 -8.44
C LEU A 63 -3.48 -10.84 -7.14
N VAL A 64 -2.26 -11.39 -7.26
CA VAL A 64 -1.30 -11.47 -6.15
C VAL A 64 -0.04 -10.73 -6.56
N LEU A 65 0.30 -9.67 -5.83
CA LEU A 65 1.39 -8.75 -6.14
C LEU A 65 2.36 -8.65 -4.96
N ASP A 66 3.64 -8.87 -5.23
CA ASP A 66 4.69 -8.73 -4.22
C ASP A 66 5.42 -7.39 -4.43
N GLU A 67 5.33 -6.50 -3.42
CA GLU A 67 5.95 -5.17 -3.42
C GLU A 67 5.73 -4.36 -4.73
N PRO A 68 4.49 -4.25 -5.25
CA PRO A 68 4.25 -3.70 -6.59
C PRO A 68 4.59 -2.22 -6.73
N ALA A 69 4.56 -1.46 -5.63
CA ALA A 69 4.85 -0.03 -5.62
C ALA A 69 6.33 0.30 -5.37
N SER A 70 7.09 -0.63 -4.76
CA SER A 70 8.45 -0.38 -4.27
C SER A 70 9.42 0.18 -5.33
N PRO A 71 9.49 -0.35 -6.57
CA PRO A 71 10.41 0.15 -7.59
C PRO A 71 9.89 1.35 -8.38
N LEU A 72 8.70 1.86 -8.05
CA LEU A 72 8.05 2.93 -8.80
C LEU A 72 8.30 4.29 -8.17
N ASP A 73 8.39 5.33 -9.02
CA ASP A 73 8.35 6.72 -8.56
C ASP A 73 6.96 7.12 -8.03
N PRO A 74 6.83 8.22 -7.27
CA PRO A 74 5.55 8.59 -6.64
C PRO A 74 4.39 8.75 -7.63
N VAL A 75 4.63 9.30 -8.82
CA VAL A 75 3.58 9.48 -9.85
C VAL A 75 3.10 8.13 -10.36
N MET A 76 4.02 7.19 -10.56
CA MET A 76 3.67 5.84 -11.00
C MET A 76 3.00 5.00 -9.90
N ARG A 77 3.28 5.26 -8.62
CA ARG A 77 2.56 4.63 -7.50
C ARG A 77 1.09 5.06 -7.46
N GLU A 78 0.81 6.35 -7.64
CA GLU A 78 -0.57 6.83 -7.77
C GLU A 78 -1.29 6.21 -8.96
N LYS A 79 -0.60 6.08 -10.08
CA LYS A 79 -1.16 5.43 -11.26
C LYS A 79 -1.45 3.95 -11.01
N LEU A 80 -0.54 3.23 -10.33
CA LEU A 80 -0.77 1.84 -9.93
C LEU A 80 -2.02 1.71 -9.05
N CYS A 81 -2.20 2.59 -8.05
CA CYS A 81 -3.40 2.57 -7.22
C CYS A 81 -4.68 2.77 -8.05
N ALA A 82 -4.68 3.71 -8.99
CA ALA A 82 -5.81 3.91 -9.90
C ALA A 82 -6.11 2.65 -10.73
N LEU A 83 -5.10 2.02 -11.30
CA LEU A 83 -5.26 0.78 -12.08
C LEU A 83 -5.76 -0.40 -11.24
N ILE A 84 -5.37 -0.50 -9.98
CA ILE A 84 -5.90 -1.50 -9.04
C ILE A 84 -7.37 -1.22 -8.74
N CYS A 85 -7.75 0.03 -8.49
CA CYS A 85 -9.15 0.41 -8.28
C CYS A 85 -10.01 0.09 -9.53
N ASP A 86 -9.52 0.42 -10.72
CA ASP A 86 -10.21 0.11 -11.98
C ASP A 86 -10.39 -1.41 -12.14
N TYR A 87 -9.34 -2.19 -11.85
CA TYR A 87 -9.41 -3.64 -11.88
C TYR A 87 -10.45 -4.21 -10.89
N LEU A 88 -10.51 -3.69 -9.66
CA LEU A 88 -11.47 -4.12 -8.64
C LEU A 88 -12.91 -3.77 -9.03
N ASN A 89 -13.12 -2.63 -9.70
CA ASN A 89 -14.45 -2.17 -10.14
C ASN A 89 -14.95 -2.90 -11.39
N GLU A 90 -14.08 -3.55 -12.16
CA GLU A 90 -14.52 -4.41 -13.24
C GLU A 90 -15.33 -5.60 -12.67
N LYS A 91 -16.23 -6.17 -13.46
CA LYS A 91 -17.08 -7.32 -13.09
C LYS A 91 -17.85 -7.13 -11.76
N GLU A 92 -18.40 -5.94 -11.54
CA GLU A 92 -19.30 -5.65 -10.40
C GLU A 92 -18.66 -5.90 -9.01
N GLY A 93 -17.31 -5.81 -8.89
CA GLY A 93 -16.60 -5.98 -7.62
C GLY A 93 -16.34 -7.44 -7.22
N GLU A 94 -16.46 -8.39 -8.14
CA GLU A 94 -16.16 -9.82 -7.88
C GLU A 94 -14.65 -10.12 -7.88
N ARG A 95 -13.79 -9.09 -8.06
CA ARG A 95 -12.34 -9.27 -8.12
C ARG A 95 -11.66 -8.96 -6.80
N THR A 96 -10.53 -9.60 -6.57
CA THR A 96 -9.72 -9.42 -5.37
C THR A 96 -8.27 -9.10 -5.74
N VAL A 97 -7.64 -8.22 -4.98
CA VAL A 97 -6.20 -7.95 -5.06
C VAL A 97 -5.56 -8.20 -3.70
N LEU A 98 -4.59 -9.10 -3.65
CA LEU A 98 -3.71 -9.29 -2.52
C LEU A 98 -2.33 -8.75 -2.86
N PHE A 99 -1.81 -7.84 -2.07
CA PHE A 99 -0.45 -7.35 -2.25
C PHE A 99 0.32 -7.29 -0.93
N SER A 100 1.62 -7.53 -1.00
CA SER A 100 2.56 -7.24 0.09
C SER A 100 3.15 -5.85 -0.10
N THR A 101 3.40 -5.13 0.98
CA THR A 101 4.15 -3.88 0.95
C THR A 101 4.77 -3.55 2.31
N HIS A 102 5.94 -2.92 2.30
CA HIS A 102 6.51 -2.23 3.46
C HIS A 102 6.27 -0.70 3.37
N ASN A 103 5.79 -0.20 2.25
CA ASN A 103 5.43 1.20 2.05
C ASN A 103 3.91 1.39 2.16
N ILE A 104 3.44 1.41 3.40
CA ILE A 104 2.02 1.37 3.74
C ILE A 104 1.30 2.62 3.26
N ALA A 105 1.90 3.80 3.46
CA ALA A 105 1.28 5.09 3.16
C ALA A 105 0.80 5.24 1.71
N ASP A 106 1.53 4.66 0.75
CA ASP A 106 1.18 4.75 -0.67
C ASP A 106 -0.03 3.89 -1.05
N MET A 107 -0.27 2.79 -0.31
CA MET A 107 -1.26 1.78 -0.65
C MET A 107 -2.49 1.79 0.26
N GLU A 108 -2.43 2.50 1.40
CA GLU A 108 -3.49 2.52 2.42
C GLU A 108 -4.85 2.90 1.83
N ARG A 109 -4.90 3.90 0.96
CA ARG A 109 -6.14 4.43 0.38
C ARG A 109 -6.94 3.45 -0.49
N ILE A 110 -6.31 2.34 -0.91
CA ILE A 110 -6.93 1.30 -1.73
C ILE A 110 -7.04 -0.03 -0.99
N THR A 111 -6.77 -0.03 0.32
CA THR A 111 -6.74 -1.24 1.15
C THR A 111 -7.95 -1.28 2.06
N ASP A 112 -8.79 -2.30 1.90
CA ASP A 112 -9.95 -2.52 2.78
C ASP A 112 -9.56 -3.37 3.99
N TYR A 113 -8.73 -4.40 3.79
CA TYR A 113 -8.34 -5.36 4.80
C TYR A 113 -6.83 -5.51 4.88
N VAL A 114 -6.28 -5.57 6.08
CA VAL A 114 -4.84 -5.66 6.31
C VAL A 114 -4.49 -6.85 7.19
N ILE A 115 -3.32 -7.43 6.91
CA ILE A 115 -2.66 -8.43 7.75
C ILE A 115 -1.27 -7.90 8.08
N ILE A 116 -1.05 -7.52 9.34
CA ILE A 116 0.23 -7.01 9.84
C ILE A 116 1.05 -8.19 10.32
N MET A 117 2.24 -8.33 9.76
CA MET A 117 3.15 -9.45 10.05
C MET A 117 4.51 -8.96 10.52
N ALA A 118 5.04 -9.55 11.58
CA ALA A 118 6.44 -9.37 11.98
C ALA A 118 7.02 -10.68 12.50
N LYS A 119 8.31 -10.92 12.20
CA LYS A 119 9.06 -12.11 12.64
C LYS A 119 8.34 -13.44 12.33
N GLY A 120 7.64 -13.52 11.19
CA GLY A 120 6.91 -14.71 10.76
C GLY A 120 5.61 -14.98 11.52
N LYS A 121 5.08 -13.99 12.25
CA LYS A 121 3.80 -14.11 12.98
C LYS A 121 2.85 -13.00 12.55
N ILE A 122 1.55 -13.29 12.55
CA ILE A 122 0.52 -12.29 12.39
C ILE A 122 0.39 -11.55 13.73
N LEU A 123 0.56 -10.24 13.71
CA LEU A 123 0.40 -9.36 14.88
C LEU A 123 -1.03 -8.84 15.00
N ALA A 124 -1.60 -8.41 13.87
CA ALA A 124 -2.97 -7.94 13.78
C ALA A 124 -3.53 -8.21 12.38
N GLN A 125 -4.84 -8.31 12.28
CA GLN A 125 -5.57 -8.38 11.02
C GLN A 125 -6.98 -7.86 11.18
N GLY A 126 -7.55 -7.28 10.13
CA GLY A 126 -8.90 -6.75 10.15
C GLY A 126 -9.13 -5.72 9.06
N PHE A 127 -10.35 -5.20 9.00
CA PHE A 127 -10.65 -4.05 8.15
C PHE A 127 -9.90 -2.82 8.65
N VAL A 128 -9.35 -2.05 7.72
CA VAL A 128 -8.50 -0.88 8.03
C VAL A 128 -9.24 0.11 8.91
N GLU A 129 -10.49 0.44 8.60
CA GLU A 129 -11.29 1.38 9.37
C GLU A 129 -11.55 0.88 10.81
N GLU A 130 -11.89 -0.41 10.99
CA GLU A 130 -12.09 -0.99 12.31
C GLU A 130 -10.81 -1.00 13.16
N LEU A 131 -9.66 -1.19 12.52
CA LEU A 131 -8.38 -1.14 13.21
C LEU A 131 -8.04 0.29 13.64
N LYS A 132 -8.26 1.28 12.76
CA LYS A 132 -8.03 2.69 13.09
C LYS A 132 -8.93 3.20 14.22
N GLU A 133 -10.19 2.77 14.25
CA GLU A 133 -11.13 3.15 15.30
C GLU A 133 -10.69 2.74 16.72
N LYS A 134 -9.91 1.66 16.83
CA LYS A 134 -9.42 1.15 18.14
C LYS A 134 -8.29 1.97 18.75
N TYR A 135 -7.68 2.86 17.98
CA TYR A 135 -6.49 3.58 18.41
C TYR A 135 -6.62 5.08 18.19
N ARG A 136 -5.84 5.85 18.94
CA ARG A 136 -5.64 7.29 18.75
C ARG A 136 -4.16 7.62 18.82
N VAL A 137 -3.74 8.53 17.95
CA VAL A 137 -2.44 9.21 18.10
C VAL A 137 -2.62 10.35 19.07
N ILE A 138 -1.85 10.34 20.13
CA ILE A 138 -1.88 11.35 21.20
C ILE A 138 -0.62 12.21 21.07
N ARG A 139 -0.80 13.52 21.02
CA ARG A 139 0.29 14.50 21.05
C ARG A 139 0.11 15.45 22.22
N GLY A 140 1.16 15.68 23.00
CA GLY A 140 1.14 16.57 24.15
C GLY A 140 2.48 17.20 24.45
N GLU A 141 2.48 18.08 25.45
CA GLU A 141 3.69 18.75 25.91
C GLU A 141 4.61 17.79 26.67
N LYS A 142 5.91 18.06 26.59
CA LYS A 142 6.94 17.23 27.25
C LYS A 142 6.75 17.09 28.78
N LYS A 143 6.16 18.10 29.43
CA LYS A 143 5.92 18.07 30.87
C LYS A 143 4.99 16.94 31.32
N ASP A 144 4.07 16.52 30.43
CA ASP A 144 3.04 15.53 30.74
C ASP A 144 3.46 14.10 30.26
N ALA A 145 4.55 14.01 29.53
CA ALA A 145 5.01 12.78 28.86
C ALA A 145 5.15 11.59 29.84
N GLU A 146 5.84 11.78 30.98
CA GLU A 146 6.07 10.71 31.95
C GLU A 146 4.78 10.22 32.63
N GLN A 147 3.77 11.08 32.76
CA GLN A 147 2.49 10.73 33.36
C GLN A 147 1.58 9.99 32.38
N ILE A 148 1.66 10.33 31.10
CA ILE A 148 0.83 9.74 30.04
C ILE A 148 1.44 8.42 29.52
N LYS A 149 2.76 8.28 29.54
CA LYS A 149 3.50 7.13 29.07
C LYS A 149 2.94 5.75 29.42
N PRO A 150 2.47 5.50 30.67
CA PRO A 150 1.91 4.20 31.04
C PRO A 150 0.66 3.78 30.24
N TRP A 151 -0.02 4.73 29.59
CA TRP A 151 -1.26 4.52 28.85
C TRP A 151 -1.03 4.40 27.34
N LEU A 152 0.21 4.65 26.89
CA LEU A 152 0.59 4.58 25.48
C LEU A 152 1.22 3.23 25.15
N LEU A 153 0.91 2.71 23.96
CA LEU A 153 1.55 1.52 23.40
C LEU A 153 2.95 1.83 22.88
N THR A 154 3.08 2.97 22.23
CA THR A 154 4.37 3.49 21.73
C THR A 154 4.46 4.96 22.07
N MET A 155 5.68 5.49 22.26
CA MET A 155 5.90 6.90 22.50
C MET A 155 7.24 7.33 21.92
N THR A 156 7.22 8.44 21.21
CA THR A 156 8.39 9.17 20.72
C THR A 156 8.39 10.59 21.30
N GLU A 157 9.53 11.01 21.83
CA GLU A 157 9.73 12.37 22.34
C GLU A 157 10.64 13.17 21.42
N ASN A 158 10.35 14.47 21.36
CA ASN A 158 11.21 15.46 20.69
C ASN A 158 11.39 16.69 21.55
N SER A 159 12.00 17.75 21.00
CA SER A 159 12.25 19.00 21.74
C SER A 159 10.97 19.75 22.15
N TYR A 160 9.85 19.52 21.49
CA TYR A 160 8.60 20.26 21.65
C TYR A 160 7.55 19.51 22.47
N GLY A 161 7.61 18.18 22.47
CA GLY A 161 6.62 17.36 23.14
C GLY A 161 6.80 15.88 22.87
N PHE A 162 5.69 15.13 22.94
CA PHE A 162 5.67 13.71 22.62
C PHE A 162 4.54 13.39 21.64
N GLU A 163 4.71 12.29 20.95
CA GLU A 163 3.68 11.62 20.15
C GLU A 163 3.65 10.14 20.54
N GLY A 164 2.47 9.57 20.73
CA GLY A 164 2.33 8.16 21.04
C GLY A 164 1.01 7.58 20.57
N LEU A 165 0.91 6.26 20.53
CA LEU A 165 -0.28 5.52 20.16
C LEU A 165 -0.99 5.03 21.43
N CYS A 166 -2.28 5.31 21.54
CA CYS A 166 -3.14 4.91 22.66
C CYS A 166 -4.30 4.05 22.17
N GLU A 167 -4.69 3.04 22.92
CA GLU A 167 -5.96 2.34 22.73
C GLU A 167 -7.12 3.24 23.18
N VAL A 168 -8.20 3.29 22.40
CA VAL A 168 -9.39 4.11 22.72
C VAL A 168 -9.94 3.81 24.09
N GLU A 169 -9.89 2.55 24.53
CA GLU A 169 -10.35 2.12 25.87
C GLU A 169 -9.58 2.77 27.03
N LYS A 170 -8.40 3.33 26.75
CA LYS A 170 -7.54 3.98 27.75
C LYS A 170 -7.56 5.50 27.70
N ILE A 171 -8.32 6.10 26.79
CA ILE A 171 -8.36 7.57 26.58
C ILE A 171 -8.82 8.31 27.82
N ASP A 172 -9.79 7.79 28.59
CA ASP A 172 -10.28 8.41 29.81
C ASP A 172 -9.16 8.72 30.84
N HIS A 173 -8.07 7.95 30.81
CA HIS A 173 -6.91 8.20 31.66
C HIS A 173 -6.04 9.38 31.20
N ILE A 174 -6.22 9.79 29.94
CA ILE A 174 -5.46 10.86 29.29
C ILE A 174 -6.26 12.16 29.24
N GLU A 175 -7.61 12.11 29.28
CA GLU A 175 -8.48 13.29 29.28
C GLU A 175 -8.10 14.42 30.26
N PRO A 176 -7.52 14.16 31.47
CA PRO A 176 -7.10 15.22 32.34
C PRO A 176 -5.95 16.08 31.83
N PHE A 177 -5.28 15.66 30.76
CA PHE A 177 -4.13 16.34 30.17
C PHE A 177 -4.53 17.11 28.91
N GLU A 178 -3.84 18.20 28.64
CA GLU A 178 -4.04 19.00 27.43
C GLU A 178 -3.30 18.34 26.25
N VAL A 179 -4.00 17.47 25.52
CA VAL A 179 -3.46 16.69 24.40
C VAL A 179 -4.29 16.88 23.14
N ALA A 180 -3.63 16.70 22.00
CA ALA A 180 -4.31 16.59 20.71
C ALA A 180 -4.48 15.11 20.35
N GLU A 181 -5.67 14.75 19.90
CA GLU A 181 -6.04 13.41 19.46
C GLU A 181 -6.27 13.38 17.94
N GLU A 182 -5.74 12.36 17.29
CA GLU A 182 -5.99 12.09 15.88
C GLU A 182 -6.25 10.60 15.65
N ILE A 183 -7.08 10.28 14.65
CA ILE A 183 -7.20 8.91 14.14
C ILE A 183 -5.89 8.56 13.44
N PRO A 184 -5.24 7.42 13.76
CA PRO A 184 -3.99 7.03 13.13
C PRO A 184 -4.19 6.69 11.66
N ASP A 185 -3.19 6.99 10.83
CA ASP A 185 -3.02 6.28 9.57
C ASP A 185 -2.51 4.84 9.81
N LEU A 186 -2.61 3.99 8.80
CA LEU A 186 -2.22 2.59 8.95
C LEU A 186 -0.71 2.45 9.24
N SER A 187 0.11 3.39 8.79
CA SER A 187 1.55 3.38 9.04
C SER A 187 1.88 3.54 10.53
N LYS A 188 1.07 4.30 11.28
CA LYS A 188 1.21 4.47 12.73
C LYS A 188 0.86 3.20 13.51
N LEU A 189 0.00 2.35 12.98
CA LEU A 189 -0.37 1.06 13.59
C LEU A 189 0.72 -0.01 13.38
N CYS A 190 1.62 0.17 12.44
CA CYS A 190 2.66 -0.79 12.07
C CYS A 190 4.03 -0.48 12.71
N VAL A 191 4.11 0.45 13.66
CA VAL A 191 5.36 0.76 14.40
C VAL A 191 5.60 -0.33 15.44
N GLU A 192 6.82 -0.94 15.42
CA GLU A 192 7.29 -1.92 16.39
C GLU A 192 7.54 -1.33 17.79
#